data_9090532e08082cd6bf1ff5e4e769a51a
#
_entry.id   9090532e08082cd6bf1ff5e4e769a51a
#
_cell.length_a   1.000
_cell.length_b   1.000
_cell.length_c   1.000
_cell.angle_alpha   90.00
_cell.angle_beta   90.00
_cell.angle_gamma   90.00
#
_symmetry.space_group_name_H-M   'P 1'
#
loop_
_entity.id
_entity.type
_entity.pdbx_description
1 polymer ?
#
loop_
_entity_poly.entity_id
_entity_poly.type
_entity_poly.pdbx_seq_one_letter_code
_entity_poly.pdbx_strand_id
1 'polypeptide(L)'
;MPERIDFEFYKHFNETRLQDRPVGLSIGSVLGDIRNMTSVVGMSYLIYDEDEELFADIVDTYAEMQYKCVEAVLETGAKFDYAHFWEDICFKNGPLLSPVLFQELCAKHYKKRTDLCHKYGIDIISLDCDGVVESLLPTWFENGVNTMFPIEVGVWGDQFEKARNKFGNGMLGVGGMDKTALRKDKAAVDAEIERMKRLASLGGFIPCPDHRLMPGTKFELVQYYAEEIKKIKI
;
A
#
# COMPACT_ATOMS: atom_id res chain seq x y z
N MET A 1 11.46 5.20 -23.84
CA MET A 1 11.61 5.11 -22.39
C MET A 1 12.58 4.03 -21.91
N PRO A 2 13.10 3.13 -22.75
CA PRO A 2 14.05 2.09 -22.30
C PRO A 2 15.27 2.66 -21.58
N GLU A 3 15.73 3.84 -22.00
CA GLU A 3 16.93 4.52 -21.47
C GLU A 3 16.83 4.92 -19.98
N ARG A 4 15.63 4.85 -19.37
CA ARG A 4 15.39 5.16 -17.95
C ARG A 4 15.40 3.94 -17.04
N ILE A 5 15.47 2.73 -17.62
CA ILE A 5 15.51 1.48 -16.89
C ILE A 5 16.93 0.94 -17.01
N ASP A 6 17.59 0.70 -15.89
CA ASP A 6 18.88 0.05 -15.87
C ASP A 6 18.72 -1.47 -16.05
N PHE A 7 18.59 -1.90 -17.29
CA PHE A 7 18.40 -3.30 -17.64
C PHE A 7 19.58 -4.18 -17.20
N GLU A 8 20.79 -3.65 -17.19
CA GLU A 8 21.97 -4.42 -16.76
C GLU A 8 21.90 -4.69 -15.25
N PHE A 9 21.47 -3.71 -14.46
CA PHE A 9 21.20 -3.92 -13.03
C PHE A 9 20.18 -5.04 -12.81
N TYR A 10 19.05 -5.01 -13.52
CA TYR A 10 17.99 -6.00 -13.34
C TYR A 10 18.36 -7.40 -13.85
N LYS A 11 19.16 -7.53 -14.90
CA LYS A 11 19.67 -8.84 -15.36
C LYS A 11 20.50 -9.55 -14.29
N HIS A 12 21.29 -8.81 -13.54
CA HIS A 12 22.14 -9.34 -12.47
C HIS A 12 21.49 -9.27 -11.07
N PHE A 13 20.25 -8.78 -10.98
CA PHE A 13 19.56 -8.55 -9.73
C PHE A 13 19.45 -9.80 -8.85
N ASN A 14 19.14 -10.96 -9.44
CA ASN A 14 18.98 -12.20 -8.70
C ASN A 14 20.26 -12.71 -8.05
N GLU A 15 21.42 -12.32 -8.57
CA GLU A 15 22.74 -12.69 -8.04
C GLU A 15 23.12 -11.82 -6.83
N THR A 16 22.62 -10.58 -6.81
CA THR A 16 23.00 -9.56 -5.82
C THR A 16 21.92 -9.29 -4.78
N ARG A 17 20.67 -9.73 -5.04
CA ARG A 17 19.55 -9.52 -4.09
C ARG A 17 19.82 -10.19 -2.76
N LEU A 18 19.38 -9.56 -1.68
CA LEU A 18 19.44 -10.13 -0.35
C LEU A 18 18.53 -11.36 -0.26
N GLN A 19 19.08 -12.47 0.27
CA GLN A 19 18.37 -13.74 0.39
C GLN A 19 17.71 -13.91 1.77
N ASP A 20 18.07 -13.09 2.74
CA ASP A 20 17.62 -13.16 4.15
C ASP A 20 16.39 -12.30 4.45
N ARG A 21 15.87 -11.59 3.45
CA ARG A 21 14.72 -10.69 3.60
C ARG A 21 13.91 -10.57 2.30
N PRO A 22 12.60 -10.26 2.40
CA PRO A 22 11.77 -10.05 1.23
C PRO A 22 12.21 -8.80 0.45
N VAL A 23 12.13 -8.88 -0.86
CA VAL A 23 12.47 -7.80 -1.78
C VAL A 23 11.26 -7.46 -2.64
N GLY A 24 10.84 -6.21 -2.60
CA GLY A 24 9.67 -5.70 -3.32
C GLY A 24 9.99 -5.00 -4.62
N LEU A 25 9.06 -5.06 -5.55
CA LEU A 25 9.02 -4.26 -6.76
C LEU A 25 8.04 -3.10 -6.58
N SER A 26 8.50 -1.86 -6.69
CA SER A 26 7.57 -0.72 -6.83
C SER A 26 6.91 -0.80 -8.20
N ILE A 27 5.59 -0.84 -8.20
CA ILE A 27 4.79 -0.90 -9.43
C ILE A 27 4.02 0.40 -9.69
N GLY A 28 4.46 1.51 -9.05
CA GLY A 28 3.94 2.85 -9.25
C GLY A 28 2.58 3.10 -8.63
N SER A 29 1.81 3.99 -9.24
CA SER A 29 0.45 4.32 -8.80
C SER A 29 -0.52 4.32 -9.98
N VAL A 30 -1.81 4.46 -9.71
CA VAL A 30 -2.83 4.78 -10.74
C VAL A 30 -3.19 6.26 -10.65
N LEU A 31 -3.42 6.78 -9.45
CA LEU A 31 -3.82 8.17 -9.21
C LEU A 31 -2.83 8.98 -8.37
N GLY A 32 -2.06 8.36 -7.50
CA GLY A 32 -1.21 9.07 -6.54
C GLY A 32 -0.19 9.98 -7.22
N ASP A 33 0.45 9.51 -8.29
CA ASP A 33 1.39 10.33 -9.06
C ASP A 33 0.68 11.40 -9.87
N ILE A 34 -0.52 11.13 -10.42
CA ILE A 34 -1.34 12.13 -11.12
C ILE A 34 -1.71 13.26 -10.15
N ARG A 35 -2.16 12.91 -8.94
CA ARG A 35 -2.40 13.88 -7.87
C ARG A 35 -1.17 14.75 -7.58
N ASN A 36 0.02 14.15 -7.54
CA ASN A 36 1.26 14.90 -7.32
C ASN A 36 1.59 15.85 -8.47
N MET A 37 1.35 15.43 -9.71
CA MET A 37 1.61 16.26 -10.91
C MET A 37 0.62 17.42 -11.06
N THR A 38 -0.66 17.18 -10.75
CA THR A 38 -1.73 18.18 -10.93
C THR A 38 -2.08 18.96 -9.68
N SER A 39 -1.57 18.55 -8.51
CA SER A 39 -2.03 18.89 -7.16
C SER A 39 -3.44 18.35 -6.85
N VAL A 40 -3.79 18.29 -5.56
CA VAL A 40 -5.15 17.89 -5.12
C VAL A 40 -6.22 18.79 -5.73
N VAL A 41 -5.98 20.09 -5.76
CA VAL A 41 -6.92 21.08 -6.31
C VAL A 41 -7.09 20.90 -7.82
N GLY A 42 -5.99 20.82 -8.56
CA GLY A 42 -6.02 20.61 -10.02
C GLY A 42 -6.69 19.30 -10.41
N MET A 43 -6.40 18.21 -9.69
CA MET A 43 -7.06 16.93 -9.91
C MET A 43 -8.57 17.01 -9.65
N SER A 44 -8.99 17.70 -8.59
CA SER A 44 -10.42 17.87 -8.29
C SER A 44 -11.17 18.65 -9.36
N TYR A 45 -10.58 19.73 -9.93
CA TYR A 45 -11.17 20.44 -11.04
C TYR A 45 -11.27 19.58 -12.31
N LEU A 46 -10.23 18.86 -12.67
CA LEU A 46 -10.24 17.95 -13.83
C LEU A 46 -11.36 16.89 -13.71
N ILE A 47 -11.54 16.34 -12.50
CA ILE A 47 -12.54 15.28 -12.26
C ILE A 47 -13.98 15.79 -12.31
N TYR A 48 -14.26 16.99 -11.72
CA TYR A 48 -15.63 17.37 -11.39
C TYR A 48 -16.15 18.60 -12.17
N ASP A 49 -15.28 19.45 -12.68
CA ASP A 49 -15.68 20.76 -13.21
C ASP A 49 -15.27 21.01 -14.65
N GLU A 50 -14.19 20.38 -15.17
CA GLU A 50 -13.63 20.82 -16.45
C GLU A 50 -13.74 19.79 -17.56
N ASP A 51 -13.13 18.62 -17.42
CA ASP A 51 -13.02 17.68 -18.53
C ASP A 51 -12.76 16.23 -18.03
N GLU A 52 -13.85 15.51 -17.82
CA GLU A 52 -13.81 14.11 -17.38
C GLU A 52 -13.12 13.20 -18.41
N GLU A 53 -13.30 13.49 -19.72
CA GLU A 53 -12.67 12.69 -20.79
C GLU A 53 -11.16 12.90 -20.80
N LEU A 54 -10.69 14.13 -20.63
CA LEU A 54 -9.27 14.44 -20.48
C LEU A 54 -8.67 13.75 -19.22
N PHE A 55 -9.40 13.77 -18.11
CA PHE A 55 -8.94 13.09 -16.91
C PHE A 55 -8.80 11.58 -17.10
N ALA A 56 -9.77 10.95 -17.76
CA ALA A 56 -9.73 9.53 -18.11
C ALA A 56 -8.53 9.20 -19.02
N ASP A 57 -8.26 10.04 -20.03
CA ASP A 57 -7.11 9.87 -20.93
C ASP A 57 -5.76 10.01 -20.19
N ILE A 58 -5.67 10.95 -19.25
CA ILE A 58 -4.48 11.10 -18.38
C ILE A 58 -4.26 9.82 -17.56
N VAL A 59 -5.32 9.29 -16.95
CA VAL A 59 -5.25 8.06 -16.13
C VAL A 59 -4.82 6.88 -17.01
N ASP A 60 -5.46 6.68 -18.16
CA ASP A 60 -5.16 5.59 -19.09
C ASP A 60 -3.72 5.67 -19.61
N THR A 61 -3.29 6.84 -20.04
CA THR A 61 -1.92 7.08 -20.55
C THR A 61 -0.85 6.82 -19.49
N TYR A 62 -1.07 7.35 -18.29
CA TYR A 62 -0.13 7.20 -17.20
C TYR A 62 -0.04 5.75 -16.71
N ALA A 63 -1.19 5.11 -16.52
CA ALA A 63 -1.24 3.72 -16.09
C ALA A 63 -0.61 2.76 -17.11
N GLU A 64 -0.80 3.00 -18.42
CA GLU A 64 -0.17 2.23 -19.49
C GLU A 64 1.37 2.41 -19.50
N MET A 65 1.84 3.63 -19.30
CA MET A 65 3.28 3.88 -19.15
C MET A 65 3.86 3.09 -17.97
N GLN A 66 3.22 3.13 -16.81
CA GLN A 66 3.66 2.39 -15.62
C GLN A 66 3.63 0.87 -15.86
N TYR A 67 2.59 0.37 -16.49
CA TYR A 67 2.49 -1.04 -16.88
C TYR A 67 3.69 -1.48 -17.71
N LYS A 68 4.03 -0.73 -18.76
CA LYS A 68 5.17 -1.03 -19.65
C LYS A 68 6.52 -0.98 -18.92
N CYS A 69 6.67 -0.08 -17.95
CA CYS A 69 7.88 -0.04 -17.12
C CYS A 69 8.01 -1.29 -16.25
N VAL A 70 6.93 -1.71 -15.59
CA VAL A 70 6.90 -2.92 -14.76
C VAL A 70 7.14 -4.17 -15.62
N GLU A 71 6.47 -4.28 -16.77
CA GLU A 71 6.63 -5.39 -17.71
C GLU A 71 8.10 -5.52 -18.16
N ALA A 72 8.72 -4.42 -18.58
CA ALA A 72 10.11 -4.40 -19.02
C ALA A 72 11.10 -4.85 -17.92
N VAL A 73 10.85 -4.49 -16.66
CA VAL A 73 11.65 -4.96 -15.52
C VAL A 73 11.46 -6.46 -15.30
N LEU A 74 10.22 -6.93 -15.30
CA LEU A 74 9.92 -8.35 -15.07
C LEU A 74 10.42 -9.25 -16.21
N GLU A 75 10.43 -8.77 -17.45
CA GLU A 75 10.99 -9.47 -18.61
C GLU A 75 12.51 -9.70 -18.54
N THR A 76 13.24 -8.94 -17.69
CA THR A 76 14.65 -9.22 -17.43
C THR A 76 14.90 -10.53 -16.68
N GLY A 77 13.84 -11.11 -16.09
CA GLY A 77 13.93 -12.28 -15.22
C GLY A 77 14.24 -11.96 -13.75
N ALA A 78 14.29 -10.68 -13.36
CA ALA A 78 14.45 -10.26 -11.98
C ALA A 78 13.27 -10.79 -11.13
N LYS A 79 13.56 -11.35 -9.94
CA LYS A 79 12.57 -11.96 -9.05
C LYS A 79 12.31 -11.10 -7.83
N PHE A 80 11.05 -10.93 -7.51
CA PHE A 80 10.57 -10.17 -6.37
C PHE A 80 9.63 -11.02 -5.52
N ASP A 81 9.58 -10.75 -4.22
CA ASP A 81 8.73 -11.47 -3.27
C ASP A 81 7.35 -10.83 -3.14
N TYR A 82 7.25 -9.53 -3.40
CA TYR A 82 5.99 -8.79 -3.42
C TYR A 82 6.06 -7.60 -4.39
N ALA A 83 4.92 -7.07 -4.77
CA ALA A 83 4.79 -5.82 -5.51
C ALA A 83 4.07 -4.76 -4.67
N HIS A 84 4.33 -3.48 -4.94
CA HIS A 84 3.87 -2.38 -4.11
C HIS A 84 3.38 -1.20 -4.94
N PHE A 85 2.09 -0.86 -4.78
CA PHE A 85 1.49 0.39 -5.25
C PHE A 85 1.67 1.49 -4.20
N TRP A 86 1.79 2.73 -4.65
CA TRP A 86 1.70 3.90 -3.79
C TRP A 86 0.60 4.85 -4.30
N GLU A 87 -0.41 5.13 -3.49
CA GLU A 87 -1.58 5.91 -3.95
C GLU A 87 -1.83 7.19 -3.17
N ASP A 88 -1.98 7.15 -1.86
CA ASP A 88 -2.24 8.34 -1.03
C ASP A 88 -3.40 9.22 -1.53
N ILE A 89 -4.51 8.62 -1.89
CA ILE A 89 -5.70 9.28 -2.47
C ILE A 89 -6.89 9.35 -1.51
N CYS A 90 -6.66 9.02 -0.25
CA CYS A 90 -7.66 9.13 0.80
C CYS A 90 -7.23 10.11 1.90
N PHE A 91 -8.21 10.69 2.56
CA PHE A 91 -8.06 11.58 3.72
C PHE A 91 -8.94 11.10 4.88
N LYS A 92 -9.00 11.90 5.95
CA LYS A 92 -9.86 11.62 7.11
C LYS A 92 -11.35 11.49 6.79
N ASN A 93 -11.80 12.03 5.67
CA ASN A 93 -13.20 12.01 5.24
C ASN A 93 -13.48 10.98 4.14
N GLY A 94 -12.47 10.19 3.73
CA GLY A 94 -12.56 9.24 2.64
C GLY A 94 -11.75 9.65 1.40
N PRO A 95 -12.00 9.02 0.25
CA PRO A 95 -11.22 9.21 -0.96
C PRO A 95 -11.49 10.56 -1.65
N LEU A 96 -10.52 10.99 -2.48
CA LEU A 96 -10.61 12.20 -3.31
C LEU A 96 -11.63 12.06 -4.46
N LEU A 97 -11.85 10.83 -4.94
CA LEU A 97 -12.86 10.50 -5.94
C LEU A 97 -14.01 9.73 -5.30
N SER A 98 -15.20 9.83 -5.90
CA SER A 98 -16.27 8.91 -5.54
C SER A 98 -15.84 7.46 -5.82
N PRO A 99 -16.22 6.49 -4.97
CA PRO A 99 -15.88 5.09 -5.20
C PRO A 99 -16.39 4.55 -6.54
N VAL A 100 -17.50 5.08 -7.06
CA VAL A 100 -18.05 4.70 -8.37
C VAL A 100 -17.11 5.12 -9.49
N LEU A 101 -16.75 6.40 -9.51
CA LEU A 101 -15.82 6.92 -10.53
C LEU A 101 -14.43 6.27 -10.42
N PHE A 102 -13.98 6.00 -9.20
CA PHE A 102 -12.74 5.25 -8.97
C PHE A 102 -12.79 3.84 -9.57
N GLN A 103 -13.89 3.13 -9.38
CA GLN A 103 -14.09 1.81 -9.98
C GLN A 103 -14.08 1.90 -11.51
N GLU A 104 -14.77 2.86 -12.09
CA GLU A 104 -14.89 3.03 -13.55
C GLU A 104 -13.54 3.37 -14.20
N LEU A 105 -12.79 4.30 -13.63
CA LEU A 105 -11.55 4.78 -14.22
C LEU A 105 -10.34 3.90 -13.89
N CYS A 106 -10.26 3.34 -12.68
CA CYS A 106 -9.01 2.80 -12.15
C CYS A 106 -8.96 1.27 -12.07
N ALA A 107 -10.10 0.59 -11.87
CA ALA A 107 -10.14 -0.86 -11.64
C ALA A 107 -9.38 -1.67 -12.69
N LYS A 108 -9.60 -1.36 -13.97
CA LYS A 108 -8.94 -2.02 -15.11
C LYS A 108 -7.41 -1.95 -15.05
N HIS A 109 -6.86 -0.87 -14.51
CA HIS A 109 -5.41 -0.65 -14.43
C HIS A 109 -4.78 -1.41 -13.26
N TYR A 110 -5.48 -1.49 -12.12
CA TYR A 110 -5.06 -2.39 -11.04
C TYR A 110 -5.05 -3.83 -11.53
N LYS A 111 -6.18 -4.30 -12.08
CA LYS A 111 -6.32 -5.67 -12.60
C LYS A 111 -5.21 -6.03 -13.59
N LYS A 112 -4.98 -5.18 -14.59
CA LYS A 112 -3.96 -5.41 -15.62
C LYS A 112 -2.57 -5.56 -15.00
N ARG A 113 -2.22 -4.74 -14.00
CA ARG A 113 -0.89 -4.72 -13.39
C ARG A 113 -0.70 -5.84 -12.38
N THR A 114 -1.73 -6.18 -11.61
CA THR A 114 -1.70 -7.33 -10.70
C THR A 114 -1.64 -8.67 -11.44
N ASP A 115 -2.38 -8.80 -12.56
CA ASP A 115 -2.29 -9.99 -13.42
C ASP A 115 -0.88 -10.17 -14.00
N LEU A 116 -0.24 -9.07 -14.38
CA LEU A 116 1.16 -9.10 -14.81
C LEU A 116 2.07 -9.62 -13.68
N CYS A 117 1.93 -9.09 -12.47
CA CYS A 117 2.70 -9.55 -11.31
C CYS A 117 2.50 -11.05 -11.04
N HIS A 118 1.26 -11.51 -11.02
CA HIS A 118 0.92 -12.93 -10.84
C HIS A 118 1.52 -13.82 -11.93
N LYS A 119 1.53 -13.37 -13.20
CA LYS A 119 2.20 -14.08 -14.30
C LYS A 119 3.68 -14.35 -14.03
N TYR A 120 4.34 -13.47 -13.27
CA TYR A 120 5.75 -13.61 -12.89
C TYR A 120 5.95 -14.19 -11.48
N GLY A 121 4.89 -14.74 -10.85
CA GLY A 121 4.94 -15.42 -9.57
C GLY A 121 4.99 -14.51 -8.35
N ILE A 122 4.52 -13.27 -8.48
CA ILE A 122 4.40 -12.31 -7.38
C ILE A 122 2.94 -12.29 -6.91
N ASP A 123 2.67 -13.00 -5.80
CA ASP A 123 1.30 -13.18 -5.29
C ASP A 123 0.92 -12.17 -4.20
N ILE A 124 1.90 -11.50 -3.58
CA ILE A 124 1.65 -10.46 -2.57
C ILE A 124 1.69 -9.10 -3.26
N ILE A 125 0.53 -8.46 -3.34
CA ILE A 125 0.38 -7.15 -3.96
C ILE A 125 -0.08 -6.17 -2.89
N SER A 126 0.84 -5.34 -2.43
CA SER A 126 0.56 -4.33 -1.40
C SER A 126 0.22 -2.98 -2.01
N LEU A 127 -0.55 -2.20 -1.26
CA LEU A 127 -0.93 -0.84 -1.64
C LEU A 127 -0.79 0.09 -0.44
N ASP A 128 -0.04 1.16 -0.63
CA ASP A 128 0.15 2.24 0.33
C ASP A 128 -0.89 3.34 0.07
N CYS A 129 -1.75 3.57 1.04
CA CYS A 129 -2.70 4.66 1.03
C CYS A 129 -3.10 5.03 2.45
N ASP A 130 -2.74 6.23 2.87
CA ASP A 130 -3.15 6.80 4.14
C ASP A 130 -4.64 7.17 4.17
N GLY A 131 -5.22 7.31 5.36
CA GLY A 131 -6.58 7.81 5.55
C GLY A 131 -7.67 6.74 5.58
N VAL A 132 -8.92 7.19 5.38
CA VAL A 132 -10.11 6.31 5.41
C VAL A 132 -10.28 5.64 4.05
N VAL A 133 -9.76 4.43 3.92
CA VAL A 133 -9.71 3.64 2.67
C VAL A 133 -10.89 2.70 2.47
N GLU A 134 -11.76 2.52 3.47
CA GLU A 134 -12.78 1.46 3.52
C GLU A 134 -13.66 1.39 2.26
N SER A 135 -14.01 2.53 1.67
CA SER A 135 -14.88 2.60 0.49
C SER A 135 -14.18 2.19 -0.81
N LEU A 136 -12.83 2.22 -0.85
CA LEU A 136 -12.04 1.80 -2.01
C LEU A 136 -11.54 0.35 -1.93
N LEU A 137 -11.56 -0.25 -0.74
CA LEU A 137 -11.12 -1.64 -0.54
C LEU A 137 -11.77 -2.64 -1.51
N PRO A 138 -13.09 -2.58 -1.81
CA PRO A 138 -13.69 -3.50 -2.77
C PRO A 138 -13.01 -3.43 -4.14
N THR A 139 -12.82 -2.23 -4.69
CA THR A 139 -12.16 -2.04 -5.99
C THR A 139 -10.75 -2.61 -5.99
N TRP A 140 -9.94 -2.31 -4.99
CA TRP A 140 -8.58 -2.82 -4.91
C TRP A 140 -8.54 -4.33 -4.77
N PHE A 141 -9.32 -4.87 -3.81
CA PHE A 141 -9.30 -6.30 -3.53
C PHE A 141 -9.81 -7.15 -4.70
N GLU A 142 -10.90 -6.73 -5.36
CA GLU A 142 -11.46 -7.42 -6.53
C GLU A 142 -10.53 -7.35 -7.75
N ASN A 143 -9.60 -6.41 -7.77
CA ASN A 143 -8.63 -6.22 -8.85
C ASN A 143 -7.20 -6.64 -8.47
N GLY A 144 -7.06 -7.53 -7.46
CA GLY A 144 -5.84 -8.27 -7.18
C GLY A 144 -4.88 -7.64 -6.16
N VAL A 145 -5.17 -6.45 -5.63
CA VAL A 145 -4.48 -5.94 -4.44
C VAL A 145 -4.96 -6.74 -3.24
N ASN A 146 -4.04 -7.29 -2.45
CA ASN A 146 -4.39 -8.14 -1.31
C ASN A 146 -3.80 -7.70 0.02
N THR A 147 -2.88 -6.73 0.02
CA THR A 147 -2.19 -6.29 1.23
C THR A 147 -2.30 -4.77 1.38
N MET A 148 -2.93 -4.31 2.46
CA MET A 148 -3.00 -2.88 2.76
C MET A 148 -1.83 -2.44 3.62
N PHE A 149 -1.26 -1.27 3.29
CA PHE A 149 -0.19 -0.59 3.98
C PHE A 149 -0.40 0.94 3.92
N PRO A 150 -0.20 1.68 5.01
CA PRO A 150 -0.24 1.15 6.36
C PRO A 150 -1.68 0.90 6.83
N ILE A 151 -1.88 -0.01 7.76
CA ILE A 151 -3.15 -0.06 8.48
C ILE A 151 -3.13 1.04 9.54
N GLU A 152 -3.64 2.21 9.21
CA GLU A 152 -3.78 3.31 10.15
C GLU A 152 -4.92 3.08 11.13
N VAL A 153 -4.70 3.38 12.41
CA VAL A 153 -5.69 3.15 13.47
C VAL A 153 -5.98 4.38 14.31
N GLY A 154 -5.02 5.27 14.48
CA GLY A 154 -5.08 6.39 15.43
C GLY A 154 -6.39 7.18 15.39
N VAL A 155 -6.79 7.69 14.24
CA VAL A 155 -8.02 8.47 14.04
C VAL A 155 -9.19 7.63 13.51
N TRP A 156 -8.90 6.55 12.82
CA TRP A 156 -9.88 5.75 12.06
C TRP A 156 -10.37 4.50 12.80
N GLY A 157 -9.67 4.09 13.86
CA GLY A 157 -9.91 2.86 14.58
C GLY A 157 -9.35 1.61 13.86
N ASP A 158 -9.68 0.43 14.37
CA ASP A 158 -9.18 -0.84 13.84
C ASP A 158 -9.87 -1.20 12.52
N GLN A 159 -9.23 -0.88 11.41
CA GLN A 159 -9.75 -1.14 10.07
C GLN A 159 -9.40 -2.56 9.57
N PHE A 160 -8.30 -3.17 10.05
CA PHE A 160 -7.85 -4.47 9.55
C PHE A 160 -8.84 -5.59 9.89
N GLU A 161 -9.30 -5.67 11.13
CA GLU A 161 -10.25 -6.69 11.55
C GLU A 161 -11.58 -6.59 10.79
N LYS A 162 -12.07 -5.37 10.55
CA LYS A 162 -13.26 -5.14 9.72
C LYS A 162 -13.06 -5.60 8.28
N ALA A 163 -11.94 -5.23 7.66
CA ALA A 163 -11.60 -5.64 6.30
C ALA A 163 -11.42 -7.16 6.21
N ARG A 164 -10.74 -7.78 7.18
CA ARG A 164 -10.55 -9.21 7.28
C ARG A 164 -11.87 -9.97 7.39
N ASN A 165 -12.81 -9.47 8.19
CA ASN A 165 -14.15 -10.06 8.32
C ASN A 165 -14.97 -9.94 7.02
N LYS A 166 -14.77 -8.87 6.24
CA LYS A 166 -15.47 -8.66 4.97
C LYS A 166 -14.87 -9.46 3.81
N PHE A 167 -13.55 -9.48 3.69
CA PHE A 167 -12.85 -10.05 2.53
C PHE A 167 -12.20 -11.42 2.80
N GLY A 168 -12.25 -11.90 4.04
CA GLY A 168 -11.72 -13.22 4.41
C GLY A 168 -10.18 -13.26 4.47
N ASN A 169 -9.65 -14.50 4.46
CA ASN A 169 -8.23 -14.74 4.69
C ASN A 169 -7.29 -14.24 3.57
N GLY A 170 -7.80 -13.89 2.41
CA GLY A 170 -7.03 -13.28 1.35
C GLY A 170 -6.63 -11.82 1.63
N MET A 171 -7.30 -11.15 2.58
CA MET A 171 -6.97 -9.79 2.98
C MET A 171 -5.78 -9.79 3.93
N LEU A 172 -4.68 -9.19 3.54
CA LEU A 172 -3.44 -9.07 4.32
C LEU A 172 -3.24 -7.61 4.76
N GLY A 173 -2.41 -7.40 5.77
CA GLY A 173 -2.15 -6.05 6.26
C GLY A 173 -0.81 -5.86 6.96
N VAL A 174 -0.30 -4.64 6.87
CA VAL A 174 0.94 -4.21 7.53
C VAL A 174 0.66 -2.89 8.26
N GLY A 175 1.09 -2.76 9.50
CA GLY A 175 0.84 -1.55 10.29
C GLY A 175 0.11 -1.82 11.60
N GLY A 176 -0.91 -1.06 11.85
CA GLY A 176 -1.91 -1.30 12.88
C GLY A 176 -1.57 -0.88 14.30
N MET A 177 -0.33 -0.57 14.66
CA MET A 177 0.03 -0.06 15.99
C MET A 177 -0.17 1.46 16.04
N ASP A 178 -1.03 1.95 16.93
CA ASP A 178 -1.19 3.39 17.14
C ASP A 178 0.12 4.04 17.58
N LYS A 179 0.81 4.69 16.64
CA LYS A 179 2.08 5.39 16.89
C LYS A 179 2.00 6.43 18.00
N THR A 180 0.80 6.95 18.31
CA THR A 180 0.63 7.95 19.38
C THR A 180 0.89 7.38 20.77
N ALA A 181 0.77 6.06 20.97
CA ALA A 181 1.13 5.39 22.21
C ALA A 181 2.60 5.60 22.57
N LEU A 182 3.49 5.72 21.58
CA LEU A 182 4.93 5.97 21.75
C LEU A 182 5.27 7.37 22.31
N ARG A 183 4.27 8.25 22.42
CA ARG A 183 4.40 9.57 23.05
C ARG A 183 3.91 9.58 24.49
N LYS A 184 3.17 8.58 24.90
CA LYS A 184 2.52 8.50 26.21
C LYS A 184 3.45 7.83 27.23
N ASP A 185 3.23 6.58 27.52
CA ASP A 185 3.93 5.80 28.52
C ASP A 185 3.98 4.32 28.14
N LYS A 186 4.67 3.54 28.98
CA LYS A 186 4.83 2.10 28.78
C LYS A 186 3.49 1.37 28.78
N ALA A 187 2.54 1.76 29.63
CA ALA A 187 1.24 1.09 29.69
C ALA A 187 0.43 1.25 28.40
N ALA A 188 0.52 2.44 27.76
CA ALA A 188 -0.09 2.65 26.45
C ALA A 188 0.55 1.77 25.36
N VAL A 189 1.88 1.59 25.40
CA VAL A 189 2.60 0.70 24.48
C VAL A 189 2.24 -0.76 24.74
N ASP A 190 2.12 -1.19 26.00
CA ASP A 190 1.72 -2.55 26.36
C ASP A 190 0.31 -2.88 25.83
N ALA A 191 -0.62 -1.93 25.93
CA ALA A 191 -1.98 -2.10 25.37
C ALA A 191 -1.95 -2.30 23.84
N GLU A 192 -1.11 -1.55 23.13
CA GLU A 192 -0.92 -1.73 21.70
C GLU A 192 -0.26 -3.07 21.34
N ILE A 193 0.73 -3.51 22.13
CA ILE A 193 1.36 -4.83 21.93
C ILE A 193 0.32 -5.95 22.07
N GLU A 194 -0.55 -5.90 23.07
CA GLU A 194 -1.64 -6.89 23.23
C GLU A 194 -2.61 -6.86 22.06
N ARG A 195 -2.93 -5.66 21.52
CA ARG A 195 -3.75 -5.53 20.33
C ARG A 195 -3.05 -6.12 19.10
N MET A 196 -1.74 -5.88 18.94
CA MET A 196 -0.95 -6.45 17.86
C MET A 196 -0.88 -7.99 17.92
N LYS A 197 -0.77 -8.57 19.11
CA LYS A 197 -0.83 -10.03 19.30
C LYS A 197 -2.17 -10.59 18.81
N ARG A 198 -3.27 -9.93 19.15
CA ARG A 198 -4.61 -10.35 18.70
C ARG A 198 -4.73 -10.26 17.18
N LEU A 199 -4.29 -9.16 16.55
CA LEU A 199 -4.36 -9.02 15.09
C LEU A 199 -3.44 -10.02 14.38
N ALA A 200 -2.24 -10.25 14.88
CA ALA A 200 -1.31 -11.22 14.33
C ALA A 200 -1.87 -12.65 14.39
N SER A 201 -2.63 -12.99 15.44
CA SER A 201 -3.28 -14.31 15.56
C SER A 201 -4.36 -14.57 14.50
N LEU A 202 -4.86 -13.54 13.83
CA LEU A 202 -5.76 -13.69 12.68
C LEU A 202 -5.03 -14.18 11.42
N GLY A 203 -3.70 -14.17 11.42
CA GLY A 203 -2.85 -14.48 10.27
C GLY A 203 -2.86 -13.37 9.20
N GLY A 204 -1.84 -13.39 8.32
CA GLY A 204 -1.73 -12.41 7.22
C GLY A 204 -1.52 -10.97 7.66
N PHE A 205 -0.96 -10.74 8.83
CA PHE A 205 -0.75 -9.43 9.41
C PHE A 205 0.67 -9.25 9.92
N ILE A 206 1.33 -8.15 9.51
CA ILE A 206 2.65 -7.76 9.98
C ILE A 206 2.51 -6.53 10.88
N PRO A 207 2.69 -6.67 12.20
CA PRO A 207 2.56 -5.56 13.14
C PRO A 207 3.72 -4.57 13.02
N CYS A 208 3.40 -3.31 12.79
CA CYS A 208 4.34 -2.19 12.91
C CYS A 208 3.58 -0.89 13.27
N PRO A 209 4.27 0.22 13.58
CA PRO A 209 3.59 1.50 13.71
C PRO A 209 2.74 1.82 12.49
N ASP A 210 1.56 2.36 12.74
CA ASP A 210 0.53 2.64 11.72
C ASP A 210 0.91 3.77 10.76
N HIS A 211 2.00 4.46 11.02
CA HIS A 211 2.60 5.45 10.13
C HIS A 211 3.98 5.89 10.67
N ARG A 212 4.62 6.87 10.04
CA ARG A 212 5.89 7.46 10.48
C ARG A 212 5.80 7.99 11.91
N LEU A 213 6.88 7.81 12.68
CA LEU A 213 6.94 8.28 14.05
C LEU A 213 6.85 9.80 14.13
N MET A 214 6.04 10.30 15.07
CA MET A 214 5.74 11.71 15.21
C MET A 214 6.81 12.44 16.05
N PRO A 215 6.96 13.77 15.90
CA PRO A 215 7.70 14.57 16.85
C PRO A 215 7.19 14.36 18.29
N GLY A 216 8.11 14.27 19.23
CA GLY A 216 7.80 13.99 20.65
C GLY A 216 7.62 12.50 20.96
N THR A 217 7.85 11.62 20.03
CA THR A 217 7.98 10.18 20.27
C THR A 217 9.18 9.92 21.20
N LYS A 218 8.97 9.12 22.22
CA LYS A 218 10.00 8.77 23.20
C LYS A 218 10.82 7.58 22.70
N PHE A 219 12.11 7.79 22.49
CA PHE A 219 13.00 6.77 21.92
C PHE A 219 13.03 5.48 22.72
N GLU A 220 13.03 5.59 24.04
CA GLU A 220 12.98 4.44 24.96
C GLU A 220 11.71 3.58 24.77
N LEU A 221 10.57 4.20 24.43
CA LEU A 221 9.35 3.46 24.12
C LEU A 221 9.40 2.79 22.75
N VAL A 222 10.09 3.39 21.79
CA VAL A 222 10.33 2.75 20.47
C VAL A 222 11.19 1.51 20.63
N GLN A 223 12.29 1.61 21.40
CA GLN A 223 13.15 0.46 21.71
C GLN A 223 12.36 -0.64 22.41
N TYR A 224 11.62 -0.27 23.45
CA TYR A 224 10.77 -1.20 24.18
C TYR A 224 9.78 -1.91 23.27
N TYR A 225 9.04 -1.16 22.44
CA TYR A 225 8.12 -1.75 21.46
C TYR A 225 8.83 -2.73 20.52
N ALA A 226 9.97 -2.33 19.94
CA ALA A 226 10.72 -3.15 19.01
C ALA A 226 11.24 -4.46 19.64
N GLU A 227 11.54 -4.46 20.93
CA GLU A 227 11.95 -5.66 21.68
C GLU A 227 10.76 -6.59 21.96
N GLU A 228 9.63 -6.02 22.37
CA GLU A 228 8.45 -6.80 22.75
C GLU A 228 7.73 -7.39 21.52
N ILE A 229 7.63 -6.64 20.41
CA ILE A 229 6.95 -7.13 19.21
C ILE A 229 7.65 -8.36 18.62
N LYS A 230 8.98 -8.46 18.73
CA LYS A 230 9.76 -9.63 18.29
C LYS A 230 9.48 -10.90 19.09
N LYS A 231 8.90 -10.78 20.27
CA LYS A 231 8.55 -11.93 21.12
C LYS A 231 7.20 -12.55 20.75
N ILE A 232 6.43 -11.89 19.89
CA ILE A 232 5.16 -12.42 19.41
C ILE A 232 5.46 -13.67 18.57
N LYS A 233 4.95 -14.80 19.02
CA LYS A 233 4.96 -16.06 18.28
C LYS A 233 3.57 -16.27 17.67
N ILE A 234 3.51 -16.47 16.39
CA ILE A 234 2.31 -16.75 15.61
C ILE A 234 2.26 -18.25 15.36
#